data_5db7b66b3358464b167677614526fe2c
#
_entry.id   5db7b66b3358464b167677614526fe2c
#
_cell.length_a   1.000
_cell.length_b   1.000
_cell.length_c   1.000
_cell.angle_alpha   90.00
_cell.angle_beta   90.00
_cell.angle_gamma   90.00
#
_symmetry.space_group_name_H-M   'P 1'
#
loop_
_entity.id
_entity.type
_entity.pdbx_description
1 polymer ?
#
loop_
_entity_poly.entity_id
_entity_poly.type
_entity_poly.pdbx_seq_one_letter_code
_entity_poly.pdbx_strand_id
1 'polypeptide(L)'
;MNSMDFMSTLSRHAGEFADRRAVLFRDRRGEQALTYGELHLAALRIGGWLAERVEPGARVLLCYPSGLEFVEVFLGCLAAGVVAVPAPFPDASSLHRERVLAVAADAEPALALTSAPLVEALTAALAGSEPGLEAQAAEYGDPLPRPHVTEPGSLAFLQYTSGSTSDAKGVMVTHRSLVDTLRVGAELLDLREGARFCSWLPMHHDMGLVAMLLLPLHLGGATALMSPTDFLRHPWLWLDLIGRHGAEVSAAPNFAYDLCVRRVTDQQLHDLDLSSWKHVCNGAEPIDAGTLTRFADRFAAAGLKPESLTAGYGMAETTLFISGTAPGHAPVVTTVDPWALERDTLDLAATGRALVGCGRPRALQVLIADPDTGAELPEGRVGEIWVRGPGVAAGYWRKPEETRRTFGGTTATGEGGFLRTGDLGALLEGELYITGRIKDLVIVNGRNLYPHDLERALTWVHAAAENMPSCVFSVAVPREEIVVVQEVRSRALASPGELVEEIRSVLSRKFGVGAANVCLVRPGEIRRTTSGKIRRQVTRQLFASGGLTAHHEALSPTVIAHYRKGHDG
;
A
#
# COMPACT_ATOMS: atom_id res chain seq x y z
N MET A 1 5.30 -32.11 7.91
CA MET A 1 6.43 -31.18 8.03
C MET A 1 6.00 -30.07 8.98
N ASN A 2 6.62 -29.99 10.18
CA ASN A 2 6.38 -28.86 11.06
C ASN A 2 6.80 -27.59 10.31
N SER A 3 5.86 -26.68 10.03
CA SER A 3 6.20 -25.38 9.46
C SER A 3 7.02 -24.64 10.50
N MET A 4 8.32 -24.50 10.25
CA MET A 4 9.15 -23.64 11.06
C MET A 4 8.56 -22.23 11.01
N ASP A 5 8.40 -21.57 12.16
CA ASP A 5 8.02 -20.17 12.21
C ASP A 5 9.15 -19.29 11.62
N PHE A 6 8.86 -18.00 11.46
CA PHE A 6 9.81 -17.07 10.86
C PHE A 6 11.12 -16.97 11.69
N MET A 7 11.03 -16.93 13.04
CA MET A 7 12.22 -16.81 13.91
C MET A 7 13.06 -18.07 13.89
N SER A 8 12.46 -19.25 13.77
CA SER A 8 13.19 -20.52 13.57
C SER A 8 13.99 -20.50 12.27
N THR A 9 13.41 -19.95 11.19
CA THR A 9 14.10 -19.77 9.90
C THR A 9 15.26 -18.78 10.03
N LEU A 10 15.05 -17.65 10.69
CA LEU A 10 16.10 -16.66 10.94
C LEU A 10 17.24 -17.23 11.78
N SER A 11 16.92 -18.00 12.83
CA SER A 11 17.91 -18.67 13.70
C SER A 11 18.76 -19.67 12.91
N ARG A 12 18.14 -20.44 12.01
CA ARG A 12 18.85 -21.35 11.11
C ARG A 12 19.83 -20.60 10.21
N HIS A 13 19.37 -19.50 9.56
CA HIS A 13 20.24 -18.69 8.71
C HIS A 13 21.39 -18.03 9.51
N ALA A 14 21.16 -17.59 10.75
CA ALA A 14 22.20 -17.07 11.62
C ALA A 14 23.25 -18.14 11.99
N GLY A 15 22.85 -19.41 12.08
CA GLY A 15 23.77 -20.52 12.29
C GLY A 15 24.56 -20.91 11.04
N GLU A 16 23.90 -20.89 9.87
CA GLU A 16 24.49 -21.32 8.59
C GLU A 16 25.31 -20.21 7.90
N PHE A 17 24.90 -18.94 8.06
CA PHE A 17 25.42 -17.79 7.32
C PHE A 17 25.71 -16.58 8.22
N ALA A 18 26.25 -16.78 9.43
CA ALA A 18 26.41 -15.72 10.45
C ALA A 18 26.96 -14.40 9.88
N ASP A 19 27.99 -14.48 9.04
CA ASP A 19 28.69 -13.33 8.47
C ASP A 19 28.06 -12.78 7.17
N ARG A 20 27.00 -13.45 6.64
CA ARG A 20 26.30 -12.98 5.46
C ARG A 20 25.49 -11.74 5.82
N ARG A 21 25.59 -10.70 4.99
CA ARG A 21 24.77 -9.50 5.12
C ARG A 21 23.29 -9.86 4.98
N ALA A 22 22.48 -9.43 5.96
CA ALA A 22 21.03 -9.62 5.99
C ALA A 22 20.29 -8.35 5.59
N VAL A 23 20.62 -7.23 6.22
CA VAL A 23 19.98 -5.94 5.98
C VAL A 23 21.04 -4.85 5.88
N LEU A 24 20.85 -3.94 4.94
CA LEU A 24 21.60 -2.70 4.81
C LEU A 24 20.61 -1.53 4.84
N PHE A 25 20.95 -0.46 5.51
CA PHE A 25 20.22 0.79 5.47
C PHE A 25 21.13 1.92 5.04
N ARG A 26 20.68 2.66 4.00
CA ARG A 26 21.36 3.85 3.50
C ARG A 26 20.66 5.11 4.00
N ASP A 27 21.39 5.96 4.67
CA ASP A 27 20.98 7.31 5.04
C ASP A 27 21.98 8.36 4.49
N ARG A 28 21.86 9.61 4.94
CA ARG A 28 22.75 10.71 4.54
C ARG A 28 24.17 10.58 5.11
N ARG A 29 24.38 9.77 6.15
CA ARG A 29 25.68 9.54 6.79
C ARG A 29 26.45 8.42 6.11
N GLY A 30 25.76 7.59 5.30
CA GLY A 30 26.34 6.47 4.59
C GLY A 30 25.49 5.21 4.66
N GLU A 31 26.13 4.08 4.56
CA GLU A 31 25.51 2.76 4.61
C GLU A 31 25.91 2.05 5.91
N GLN A 32 24.91 1.53 6.60
CA GLN A 32 25.06 0.66 7.76
C GLN A 32 24.45 -0.70 7.44
N ALA A 33 25.05 -1.77 7.89
CA ALA A 33 24.55 -3.12 7.60
C ALA A 33 24.62 -3.99 8.83
N LEU A 34 23.73 -4.99 8.87
CA LEU A 34 23.75 -6.08 9.84
C LEU A 34 23.89 -7.41 9.10
N THR A 35 24.73 -8.28 9.61
CA THR A 35 24.81 -9.68 9.22
C THR A 35 23.68 -10.48 9.84
N TYR A 36 23.48 -11.73 9.41
CA TYR A 36 22.50 -12.63 10.03
C TYR A 36 22.80 -12.90 11.50
N GLY A 37 24.08 -13.08 11.86
CA GLY A 37 24.50 -13.28 13.24
C GLY A 37 24.20 -12.07 14.13
N GLU A 38 24.56 -10.87 13.66
CA GLU A 38 24.30 -9.61 14.37
C GLU A 38 22.80 -9.35 14.52
N LEU A 39 22.02 -9.51 13.45
CA LEU A 39 20.59 -9.30 13.45
C LEU A 39 19.85 -10.26 14.38
N HIS A 40 20.22 -11.54 14.36
CA HIS A 40 19.65 -12.56 15.24
C HIS A 40 19.98 -12.28 16.70
N LEU A 41 21.25 -11.93 17.01
CA LEU A 41 21.65 -11.57 18.37
C LEU A 41 20.93 -10.32 18.87
N ALA A 42 20.79 -9.29 18.04
CA ALA A 42 20.04 -8.09 18.36
C ALA A 42 18.57 -8.42 18.68
N ALA A 43 17.93 -9.26 17.85
CA ALA A 43 16.55 -9.70 18.08
C ALA A 43 16.40 -10.47 19.41
N LEU A 44 17.35 -11.35 19.75
CA LEU A 44 17.32 -12.07 21.03
C LEU A 44 17.54 -11.15 22.23
N ARG A 45 18.42 -10.15 22.13
CA ARG A 45 18.69 -9.19 23.21
C ARG A 45 17.52 -8.25 23.46
N ILE A 46 16.91 -7.73 22.39
CA ILE A 46 15.69 -6.91 22.52
C ILE A 46 14.54 -7.80 23.00
N GLY A 47 14.45 -9.03 22.52
CA GLY A 47 13.47 -10.01 22.99
C GLY A 47 13.58 -10.29 24.49
N GLY A 48 14.81 -10.40 25.02
CA GLY A 48 15.05 -10.55 26.46
C GLY A 48 14.58 -9.33 27.25
N TRP A 49 14.93 -8.14 26.80
CA TRP A 49 14.49 -6.88 27.39
C TRP A 49 12.94 -6.74 27.39
N LEU A 50 12.27 -7.16 26.30
CA LEU A 50 10.81 -7.18 26.21
C LEU A 50 10.18 -8.19 27.17
N ALA A 51 10.73 -9.40 27.27
CA ALA A 51 10.21 -10.48 28.12
C ALA A 51 10.22 -10.15 29.63
N GLU A 52 11.05 -9.20 30.05
CA GLU A 52 11.04 -8.67 31.43
C GLU A 52 9.93 -7.66 31.69
N ARG A 53 9.28 -7.13 30.65
CA ARG A 53 8.36 -5.97 30.71
C ARG A 53 6.95 -6.28 30.29
N VAL A 54 6.78 -7.21 29.39
CA VAL A 54 5.46 -7.57 28.83
C VAL A 54 5.33 -9.08 28.62
N GLU A 55 4.14 -9.60 28.83
CA GLU A 55 3.84 -11.02 28.64
C GLU A 55 3.76 -11.38 27.14
N PRO A 56 4.04 -12.63 26.75
CA PRO A 56 3.78 -13.12 25.40
C PRO A 56 2.33 -12.85 24.98
N GLY A 57 2.13 -12.42 23.73
CA GLY A 57 0.83 -12.00 23.19
C GLY A 57 0.42 -10.56 23.51
N ALA A 58 1.14 -9.84 24.37
CA ALA A 58 0.93 -8.41 24.55
C ALA A 58 1.25 -7.64 23.27
N ARG A 59 0.51 -6.54 23.01
CA ARG A 59 0.75 -5.68 21.82
C ARG A 59 1.78 -4.62 22.18
N VAL A 60 2.73 -4.41 21.27
CA VAL A 60 3.79 -3.39 21.39
C VAL A 60 3.74 -2.47 20.19
N LEU A 61 3.42 -1.19 20.42
CA LEU A 61 3.34 -0.16 19.37
C LEU A 61 4.76 0.24 18.94
N LEU A 62 5.04 0.15 17.65
CA LEU A 62 6.34 0.48 17.05
C LEU A 62 6.22 1.72 16.17
N CYS A 63 6.68 2.87 16.68
CA CYS A 63 6.67 4.16 15.97
C CYS A 63 8.11 4.61 15.67
N TYR A 64 8.76 3.99 14.69
CA TYR A 64 10.14 4.27 14.32
C TYR A 64 10.25 5.01 12.98
N PRO A 65 11.26 5.87 12.81
CA PRO A 65 11.75 6.22 11.48
C PRO A 65 12.22 4.96 10.73
N SER A 66 12.29 5.05 9.40
CA SER A 66 12.93 3.98 8.62
C SER A 66 14.40 3.84 9.04
N GLY A 67 14.84 2.63 9.38
CA GLY A 67 16.20 2.36 9.84
C GLY A 67 16.37 0.95 10.37
N LEU A 68 17.61 0.57 10.69
CA LEU A 68 17.94 -0.76 11.23
C LEU A 68 17.29 -1.01 12.59
N GLU A 69 17.17 0.04 13.42
CA GLU A 69 16.56 -0.05 14.75
C GLU A 69 15.11 -0.59 14.70
N PHE A 70 14.30 -0.14 13.72
CA PHE A 70 12.98 -0.73 13.51
C PHE A 70 13.05 -2.24 13.22
N VAL A 71 14.01 -2.65 12.38
CA VAL A 71 14.17 -4.07 12.00
C VAL A 71 14.51 -4.91 13.22
N GLU A 72 15.48 -4.47 14.02
CA GLU A 72 15.91 -5.15 15.24
C GLU A 72 14.78 -5.27 16.26
N VAL A 73 14.03 -4.18 16.49
CA VAL A 73 12.93 -4.16 17.47
C VAL A 73 11.74 -4.99 16.99
N PHE A 74 11.39 -4.93 15.69
CA PHE A 74 10.33 -5.77 15.13
C PHE A 74 10.65 -7.27 15.30
N LEU A 75 11.88 -7.67 14.98
CA LEU A 75 12.33 -9.05 15.17
C LEU A 75 12.45 -9.43 16.65
N GLY A 76 12.83 -8.48 17.51
CA GLY A 76 12.80 -8.62 18.96
C GLY A 76 11.41 -8.93 19.50
N CYS A 77 10.37 -8.27 18.97
CA CYS A 77 8.98 -8.59 19.30
C CYS A 77 8.63 -10.04 18.92
N LEU A 78 8.99 -10.46 17.71
CA LEU A 78 8.76 -11.85 17.28
C LEU A 78 9.54 -12.84 18.16
N ALA A 79 10.79 -12.51 18.54
CA ALA A 79 11.61 -13.34 19.41
C ALA A 79 11.04 -13.48 20.82
N ALA A 80 10.41 -12.44 21.35
CA ALA A 80 9.74 -12.45 22.66
C ALA A 80 8.33 -13.07 22.64
N GLY A 81 7.77 -13.36 21.47
CA GLY A 81 6.39 -13.83 21.32
C GLY A 81 5.35 -12.73 21.61
N VAL A 82 5.71 -11.46 21.49
CA VAL A 82 4.80 -10.33 21.62
C VAL A 82 4.30 -9.86 20.26
N VAL A 83 3.11 -9.28 20.20
CA VAL A 83 2.46 -8.84 18.96
C VAL A 83 2.96 -7.45 18.57
N ALA A 84 3.77 -7.35 17.53
CA ALA A 84 4.24 -6.07 17.01
C ALA A 84 3.07 -5.28 16.38
N VAL A 85 3.04 -3.97 16.60
CA VAL A 85 2.06 -3.04 16.00
C VAL A 85 2.81 -1.92 15.30
N PRO A 86 3.29 -2.13 14.06
CA PRO A 86 3.97 -1.10 13.30
C PRO A 86 3.05 0.05 12.96
N ALA A 87 3.48 1.29 13.25
CA ALA A 87 2.76 2.51 12.94
C ALA A 87 3.72 3.60 12.43
N PRO A 88 3.24 4.56 11.62
CA PRO A 88 4.08 5.67 11.20
C PRO A 88 4.50 6.50 12.42
N PHE A 89 5.73 7.03 12.40
CA PHE A 89 6.12 8.01 13.41
C PHE A 89 5.27 9.29 13.23
N PRO A 90 4.67 9.83 14.32
CA PRO A 90 3.90 11.07 14.24
C PRO A 90 4.85 12.26 14.07
N ASP A 91 5.02 12.70 12.82
CA ASP A 91 5.73 13.94 12.51
C ASP A 91 4.87 15.17 12.85
N ALA A 92 5.30 16.37 12.40
CA ALA A 92 4.56 17.62 12.60
C ALA A 92 3.16 17.65 11.93
N SER A 93 2.78 16.61 11.19
CA SER A 93 1.47 16.47 10.57
C SER A 93 0.42 16.02 11.59
N SER A 94 -0.65 16.80 11.76
CA SER A 94 -1.80 16.42 12.59
C SER A 94 -2.39 15.05 12.20
N LEU A 95 -2.35 14.70 10.91
CA LEU A 95 -2.86 13.44 10.38
C LEU A 95 -2.08 12.22 10.87
N HIS A 96 -0.75 12.31 10.96
CA HIS A 96 0.05 11.19 11.48
C HIS A 96 -0.22 11.01 12.98
N ARG A 97 -0.36 12.09 13.72
CA ARG A 97 -0.72 12.03 15.15
C ARG A 97 -2.09 11.40 15.36
N GLU A 98 -3.13 11.87 14.65
CA GLU A 98 -4.49 11.29 14.74
C GLU A 98 -4.49 9.81 14.42
N ARG A 99 -3.70 9.40 13.41
CA ARG A 99 -3.58 7.99 13.03
C ARG A 99 -2.91 7.15 14.12
N VAL A 100 -1.82 7.62 14.71
CA VAL A 100 -1.13 6.90 15.78
C VAL A 100 -2.03 6.77 17.00
N LEU A 101 -2.76 7.82 17.36
CA LEU A 101 -3.76 7.77 18.44
C LEU A 101 -4.88 6.76 18.14
N ALA A 102 -5.40 6.73 16.91
CA ALA A 102 -6.42 5.76 16.51
C ALA A 102 -5.89 4.31 16.55
N VAL A 103 -4.65 4.09 16.14
CA VAL A 103 -4.00 2.77 16.24
C VAL A 103 -3.77 2.38 17.70
N ALA A 104 -3.32 3.30 18.54
CA ALA A 104 -3.10 3.04 19.97
C ALA A 104 -4.42 2.72 20.69
N ALA A 105 -5.50 3.45 20.39
CA ALA A 105 -6.82 3.20 20.95
C ALA A 105 -7.42 1.84 20.53
N ASP A 106 -7.21 1.42 19.27
CA ASP A 106 -7.74 0.13 18.79
C ASP A 106 -6.86 -1.06 19.24
N ALA A 107 -5.52 -0.93 19.18
CA ALA A 107 -4.59 -2.01 19.56
C ALA A 107 -4.46 -2.19 21.08
N GLU A 108 -4.70 -1.15 21.88
CA GLU A 108 -4.44 -1.12 23.33
C GLU A 108 -3.06 -1.73 23.65
N PRO A 109 -1.96 -1.13 23.18
CA PRO A 109 -0.64 -1.68 23.40
C PRO A 109 -0.20 -1.54 24.86
N ALA A 110 0.50 -2.56 25.37
CA ALA A 110 1.09 -2.53 26.70
C ALA A 110 2.33 -1.61 26.76
N LEU A 111 2.95 -1.34 25.62
CA LEU A 111 4.18 -0.56 25.51
C LEU A 111 4.23 0.16 24.16
N ALA A 112 4.77 1.37 24.11
CA ALA A 112 5.09 2.09 22.89
C ALA A 112 6.61 2.28 22.77
N LEU A 113 7.17 1.94 21.61
CA LEU A 113 8.60 2.00 21.36
C LEU A 113 8.95 2.92 20.22
N THR A 114 10.06 3.65 20.38
CA THR A 114 10.66 4.49 19.34
C THR A 114 12.17 4.64 19.60
N SER A 115 12.88 5.30 18.67
CA SER A 115 14.30 5.65 18.85
C SER A 115 14.50 6.60 20.04
N ALA A 116 15.58 6.43 20.81
CA ALA A 116 15.85 7.19 22.02
C ALA A 116 15.70 8.73 21.86
N PRO A 117 16.19 9.38 20.78
CA PRO A 117 15.99 10.82 20.58
C PRO A 117 14.53 11.26 20.34
N LEU A 118 13.62 10.31 20.09
CA LEU A 118 12.23 10.57 19.71
C LEU A 118 11.23 10.20 20.81
N VAL A 119 11.68 9.69 21.96
CA VAL A 119 10.83 9.25 23.06
C VAL A 119 9.94 10.38 23.57
N GLU A 120 10.50 11.55 23.83
CA GLU A 120 9.74 12.72 24.30
C GLU A 120 8.67 13.16 23.28
N ALA A 121 9.04 13.19 21.99
CA ALA A 121 8.13 13.58 20.92
C ALA A 121 6.98 12.57 20.74
N LEU A 122 7.24 11.27 20.85
CA LEU A 122 6.22 10.25 20.77
C LEU A 122 5.31 10.26 22.00
N THR A 123 5.85 10.43 23.20
CA THR A 123 5.07 10.57 24.46
C THR A 123 4.12 11.76 24.34
N ALA A 124 4.61 12.91 23.87
CA ALA A 124 3.76 14.08 23.63
C ALA A 124 2.68 13.84 22.56
N ALA A 125 2.98 13.07 21.53
CA ALA A 125 1.99 12.72 20.49
C ALA A 125 0.92 11.76 21.03
N LEU A 126 1.29 10.86 21.94
CA LEU A 126 0.39 9.90 22.59
C LEU A 126 -0.37 10.51 23.80
N ALA A 127 -0.07 11.73 24.20
CA ALA A 127 -0.79 12.43 25.24
C ALA A 127 -2.29 12.52 24.88
N GLY A 128 -3.15 11.93 25.73
CA GLY A 128 -4.58 11.78 25.47
C GLY A 128 -5.00 10.37 24.99
N SER A 129 -4.06 9.43 24.81
CA SER A 129 -4.43 8.01 24.73
C SER A 129 -4.93 7.50 26.09
N GLU A 130 -5.92 6.62 26.11
CA GLU A 130 -6.42 5.96 27.32
C GLU A 130 -6.14 4.45 27.24
N PRO A 131 -5.46 3.84 28.24
CA PRO A 131 -4.72 4.47 29.36
C PRO A 131 -3.50 5.24 28.88
N GLY A 132 -3.04 6.24 29.64
CA GLY A 132 -1.87 7.07 29.28
C GLY A 132 -0.67 6.23 28.93
N LEU A 133 -0.34 6.14 27.64
CA LEU A 133 0.74 5.32 27.11
C LEU A 133 2.00 6.18 26.99
N GLU A 134 3.04 5.80 27.74
CA GLU A 134 4.35 6.45 27.63
C GLU A 134 5.24 5.71 26.65
N ALA A 135 5.99 6.47 25.86
CA ALA A 135 6.95 5.92 24.92
C ALA A 135 8.28 5.61 25.62
N GLN A 136 8.96 4.59 25.16
CA GLN A 136 10.30 4.20 25.62
C GLN A 136 11.19 3.89 24.41
N ALA A 137 12.51 3.94 24.63
CA ALA A 137 13.48 3.34 23.72
C ALA A 137 13.68 1.86 24.10
N ALA A 138 13.77 0.99 23.11
CA ALA A 138 14.19 -0.38 23.37
C ALA A 138 15.68 -0.43 23.72
N GLU A 139 16.05 -1.33 24.60
CA GLU A 139 17.43 -1.55 25.02
C GLU A 139 17.88 -2.99 24.75
N TYR A 140 19.17 -3.19 24.66
CA TYR A 140 19.76 -4.51 24.54
C TYR A 140 19.95 -5.14 25.94
N GLY A 141 18.98 -5.96 26.35
CA GLY A 141 19.06 -6.77 27.56
C GLY A 141 19.93 -8.03 27.41
N ASP A 142 19.82 -8.94 28.38
CA ASP A 142 20.38 -10.27 28.25
C ASP A 142 19.67 -11.03 27.13
N PRO A 143 20.40 -11.72 26.23
CA PRO A 143 19.78 -12.41 25.12
C PRO A 143 18.91 -13.59 25.61
N LEU A 144 17.74 -13.75 25.01
CA LEU A 144 16.96 -14.97 25.17
C LEU A 144 17.84 -16.18 24.75
N PRO A 145 17.79 -17.30 25.44
CA PRO A 145 18.53 -18.50 25.05
C PRO A 145 18.06 -19.08 23.71
N ARG A 146 16.83 -18.77 23.34
CA ARG A 146 16.18 -19.07 22.05
C ARG A 146 14.95 -18.19 21.90
N PRO A 147 14.44 -17.97 20.67
CA PRO A 147 13.16 -17.32 20.47
C PRO A 147 12.03 -18.05 21.22
N HIS A 148 11.02 -17.29 21.62
CA HIS A 148 9.79 -17.84 22.19
C HIS A 148 9.14 -18.82 21.20
N VAL A 149 8.72 -19.97 21.70
CA VAL A 149 8.01 -20.97 20.87
C VAL A 149 6.58 -20.50 20.69
N THR A 150 6.23 -20.14 19.46
CA THR A 150 4.90 -19.65 19.12
C THR A 150 4.06 -20.73 18.47
N GLU A 151 2.76 -20.73 18.76
CA GLU A 151 1.83 -21.57 18.01
C GLU A 151 1.54 -20.95 16.64
N PRO A 152 1.37 -21.76 15.59
CA PRO A 152 1.12 -21.23 14.23
C PRO A 152 -0.08 -20.29 14.12
N GLY A 153 -1.11 -20.47 14.96
CA GLY A 153 -2.32 -19.64 15.01
C GLY A 153 -2.19 -18.38 15.86
N SER A 154 -1.11 -18.22 16.67
CA SER A 154 -0.89 -17.01 17.45
C SER A 154 -0.52 -15.83 16.55
N LEU A 155 -0.79 -14.60 17.05
CA LEU A 155 -0.51 -13.38 16.31
C LEU A 155 0.98 -13.08 16.28
N ALA A 156 1.51 -12.78 15.10
CA ALA A 156 2.84 -12.24 14.91
C ALA A 156 2.84 -10.71 14.99
N PHE A 157 1.91 -10.07 14.30
CA PHE A 157 1.75 -8.61 14.32
C PHE A 157 0.34 -8.19 13.90
N LEU A 158 0.00 -6.92 14.19
CA LEU A 158 -1.18 -6.26 13.66
C LEU A 158 -0.77 -5.30 12.54
N GLN A 159 -1.28 -5.54 11.33
CA GLN A 159 -1.06 -4.65 10.20
C GLN A 159 -2.20 -3.66 10.07
N TYR A 160 -1.95 -2.40 10.43
CA TYR A 160 -2.94 -1.34 10.26
C TYR A 160 -2.94 -0.83 8.82
N THR A 161 -4.07 -1.04 8.14
CA THR A 161 -4.24 -0.56 6.76
C THR A 161 -4.36 0.96 6.70
N SER A 162 -3.89 1.55 5.61
CA SER A 162 -4.03 2.98 5.33
C SER A 162 -5.46 3.39 4.94
N GLY A 163 -6.48 2.59 5.31
CA GLY A 163 -7.87 2.69 4.88
C GLY A 163 -8.42 4.11 4.77
N SER A 164 -9.32 4.28 3.82
CA SER A 164 -10.03 5.55 3.55
C SER A 164 -11.04 5.95 4.64
N THR A 165 -11.31 5.06 5.61
CA THR A 165 -12.23 5.29 6.72
C THR A 165 -11.50 5.81 7.96
N SER A 166 -12.18 6.60 8.80
CA SER A 166 -11.68 7.12 10.08
C SER A 166 -11.31 6.03 11.09
N ASP A 167 -11.89 4.83 10.96
CA ASP A 167 -11.69 3.74 11.90
C ASP A 167 -10.41 2.95 11.58
N ALA A 168 -9.51 2.89 12.54
CA ALA A 168 -8.34 2.04 12.48
C ALA A 168 -8.78 0.55 12.46
N LYS A 169 -8.19 -0.24 11.56
CA LYS A 169 -8.43 -1.68 11.43
C LYS A 169 -7.11 -2.42 11.46
N GLY A 170 -6.84 -3.07 12.58
CA GLY A 170 -5.69 -3.95 12.74
C GLY A 170 -5.96 -5.31 12.13
N VAL A 171 -5.36 -5.62 10.98
CA VAL A 171 -5.41 -6.95 10.38
C VAL A 171 -4.56 -7.89 11.22
N MET A 172 -5.15 -8.99 11.66
CA MET A 172 -4.53 -10.01 12.51
C MET A 172 -3.66 -10.97 11.69
N VAL A 173 -2.37 -10.67 11.59
CA VAL A 173 -1.41 -11.55 10.93
C VAL A 173 -0.88 -12.59 11.92
N THR A 174 -1.15 -13.87 11.64
CA THR A 174 -0.64 -14.99 12.45
C THR A 174 0.74 -15.42 11.98
N HIS A 175 1.48 -16.17 12.82
CA HIS A 175 2.76 -16.76 12.41
C HIS A 175 2.59 -17.68 11.19
N ARG A 176 1.46 -18.39 11.10
CA ARG A 176 1.12 -19.24 9.94
C ARG A 176 0.90 -18.40 8.69
N SER A 177 -0.02 -17.42 8.72
CA SER A 177 -0.32 -16.59 7.55
C SER A 177 0.91 -15.81 7.07
N LEU A 178 1.81 -15.42 7.98
CA LEU A 178 3.09 -14.81 7.63
C LEU A 178 3.97 -15.79 6.83
N VAL A 179 4.23 -16.99 7.35
CA VAL A 179 5.09 -17.96 6.64
C VAL A 179 4.46 -18.39 5.32
N ASP A 180 3.15 -18.58 5.30
CA ASP A 180 2.43 -18.98 4.09
C ASP A 180 2.50 -17.90 3.01
N THR A 181 2.31 -16.62 3.36
CA THR A 181 2.43 -15.51 2.39
C THR A 181 3.86 -15.34 1.87
N LEU A 182 4.89 -15.57 2.72
CA LEU A 182 6.30 -15.52 2.28
C LEU A 182 6.60 -16.64 1.24
N ARG A 183 6.05 -17.84 1.44
CA ARG A 183 6.14 -18.92 0.45
C ARG A 183 5.42 -18.57 -0.84
N VAL A 184 4.19 -18.05 -0.74
CA VAL A 184 3.42 -17.56 -1.90
C VAL A 184 4.22 -16.51 -2.68
N GLY A 185 4.82 -15.54 -2.01
CA GLY A 185 5.66 -14.52 -2.66
C GLY A 185 6.88 -15.10 -3.35
N ALA A 186 7.56 -16.06 -2.72
CA ALA A 186 8.70 -16.76 -3.33
C ALA A 186 8.29 -17.55 -4.59
N GLU A 187 7.14 -18.24 -4.55
CA GLU A 187 6.60 -19.00 -5.68
C GLU A 187 6.12 -18.09 -6.82
N LEU A 188 5.40 -17.01 -6.51
CA LEU A 188 4.91 -16.05 -7.51
C LEU A 188 6.03 -15.41 -8.31
N LEU A 189 7.16 -15.13 -7.67
CA LEU A 189 8.32 -14.48 -8.28
C LEU A 189 9.45 -15.47 -8.63
N ASP A 190 9.24 -16.79 -8.51
CA ASP A 190 10.27 -17.83 -8.74
C ASP A 190 11.62 -17.49 -8.06
N LEU A 191 11.56 -17.08 -6.79
CA LEU A 191 12.73 -16.64 -6.04
C LEU A 191 13.49 -17.83 -5.44
N ARG A 192 14.83 -17.72 -5.46
CA ARG A 192 15.72 -18.69 -4.88
C ARG A 192 16.30 -18.19 -3.56
N GLU A 193 16.86 -19.10 -2.79
CA GLU A 193 17.66 -18.77 -1.61
C GLU A 193 18.77 -17.78 -1.97
N GLY A 194 18.96 -16.78 -1.12
CA GLY A 194 19.97 -15.73 -1.31
C GLY A 194 19.55 -14.57 -2.22
N ALA A 195 18.30 -14.51 -2.68
CA ALA A 195 17.79 -13.41 -3.51
C ALA A 195 18.00 -12.04 -2.85
N ARG A 196 18.38 -11.04 -3.66
CA ARG A 196 18.72 -9.69 -3.19
C ARG A 196 17.62 -8.71 -3.51
N PHE A 197 17.26 -7.90 -2.51
CA PHE A 197 16.17 -6.94 -2.58
C PHE A 197 16.67 -5.51 -2.36
N CYS A 198 15.88 -4.54 -2.84
CA CYS A 198 16.09 -3.14 -2.54
C CYS A 198 14.75 -2.45 -2.30
N SER A 199 14.65 -1.53 -1.32
CA SER A 199 13.40 -0.84 -1.04
C SER A 199 13.59 0.51 -0.38
N TRP A 200 12.67 1.43 -0.72
CA TRP A 200 12.43 2.69 -0.02
C TRP A 200 11.07 2.70 0.70
N LEU A 201 10.29 1.62 0.58
CA LEU A 201 8.93 1.56 1.14
C LEU A 201 8.94 1.66 2.66
N PRO A 202 7.93 2.33 3.25
CA PRO A 202 7.79 2.38 4.71
C PRO A 202 7.63 0.97 5.30
N MET A 203 8.40 0.66 6.34
CA MET A 203 8.34 -0.65 7.00
C MET A 203 7.11 -0.87 7.91
N HIS A 204 6.28 0.15 8.11
CA HIS A 204 4.96 0.01 8.73
C HIS A 204 3.85 -0.32 7.71
N HIS A 205 4.19 -0.45 6.42
CA HIS A 205 3.29 -0.84 5.35
C HIS A 205 3.57 -2.30 4.95
N ASP A 206 2.53 -3.08 4.65
CA ASP A 206 2.60 -4.50 4.30
C ASP A 206 3.63 -4.80 3.19
N MET A 207 3.61 -4.07 2.09
CA MET A 207 4.56 -4.26 0.98
C MET A 207 6.01 -3.98 1.43
N GLY A 208 6.25 -2.97 2.26
CA GLY A 208 7.58 -2.67 2.81
C GLY A 208 8.04 -3.71 3.83
N LEU A 209 7.16 -4.09 4.75
CA LEU A 209 7.47 -5.05 5.81
C LEU A 209 7.56 -6.48 5.28
N VAL A 210 6.49 -6.97 4.66
CA VAL A 210 6.40 -8.39 4.29
C VAL A 210 7.22 -8.71 3.05
N ALA A 211 7.04 -7.94 1.94
CA ALA A 211 7.75 -8.25 0.71
C ALA A 211 9.21 -7.81 0.73
N MET A 212 9.52 -6.61 1.26
CA MET A 212 10.85 -6.02 1.08
C MET A 212 11.79 -6.24 2.27
N LEU A 213 11.28 -6.65 3.44
CA LEU A 213 12.10 -6.97 4.60
C LEU A 213 12.00 -8.45 4.98
N LEU A 214 10.79 -8.99 5.23
CA LEU A 214 10.66 -10.35 5.76
C LEU A 214 10.88 -11.43 4.70
N LEU A 215 10.47 -11.22 3.45
CA LEU A 215 10.67 -12.19 2.37
C LEU A 215 12.16 -12.45 2.07
N PRO A 216 13.02 -11.42 1.84
CA PRO A 216 14.45 -11.68 1.69
C PRO A 216 15.08 -12.37 2.90
N LEU A 217 14.72 -12.00 4.12
CA LEU A 217 15.21 -12.66 5.33
C LEU A 217 14.76 -14.12 5.44
N HIS A 218 13.54 -14.43 5.02
CA HIS A 218 13.03 -15.80 4.95
C HIS A 218 13.82 -16.66 3.95
N LEU A 219 14.26 -16.05 2.84
CA LEU A 219 15.03 -16.70 1.79
C LEU A 219 16.56 -16.75 2.06
N GLY A 220 17.05 -16.34 3.23
CA GLY A 220 18.49 -16.25 3.48
C GLY A 220 19.22 -15.26 2.57
N GLY A 221 18.47 -14.32 1.96
CA GLY A 221 18.93 -13.28 1.07
C GLY A 221 19.36 -12.00 1.79
N ALA A 222 19.36 -10.88 1.06
CA ALA A 222 19.69 -9.58 1.63
C ALA A 222 18.75 -8.50 1.12
N THR A 223 18.52 -7.46 1.94
CA THR A 223 17.76 -6.28 1.50
C THR A 223 18.54 -5.00 1.76
N ALA A 224 18.59 -4.12 0.74
CA ALA A 224 19.11 -2.77 0.85
C ALA A 224 17.96 -1.77 0.98
N LEU A 225 17.91 -1.05 2.09
CA LEU A 225 16.81 -0.17 2.46
C LEU A 225 17.26 1.29 2.45
N MET A 226 16.33 2.19 2.15
CA MET A 226 16.48 3.63 2.29
C MET A 226 15.17 4.28 2.77
N SER A 227 15.21 5.56 3.16
CA SER A 227 14.01 6.22 3.64
C SER A 227 13.07 6.63 2.50
N PRO A 228 11.72 6.62 2.70
CA PRO A 228 10.76 7.17 1.75
C PRO A 228 11.02 8.63 1.41
N THR A 229 11.47 9.42 2.39
CA THR A 229 11.76 10.84 2.21
C THR A 229 12.93 11.08 1.26
N ASP A 230 13.99 10.25 1.34
CA ASP A 230 15.14 10.36 0.44
C ASP A 230 14.77 9.94 -0.98
N PHE A 231 13.95 8.89 -1.15
CA PHE A 231 13.39 8.53 -2.45
C PHE A 231 12.57 9.69 -3.05
N LEU A 232 11.64 10.27 -2.30
CA LEU A 232 10.79 11.34 -2.82
C LEU A 232 11.59 12.59 -3.22
N ARG A 233 12.68 12.89 -2.52
CA ARG A 233 13.58 14.00 -2.85
C ARG A 233 14.48 13.69 -4.03
N HIS A 234 15.02 12.47 -4.08
CA HIS A 234 16.06 12.04 -5.00
C HIS A 234 15.78 10.61 -5.51
N PRO A 235 14.80 10.42 -6.44
CA PRO A 235 14.37 9.07 -6.85
C PRO A 235 15.48 8.26 -7.53
N TRP A 236 16.48 8.91 -8.13
CA TRP A 236 17.63 8.23 -8.72
C TRP A 236 18.44 7.41 -7.70
N LEU A 237 18.42 7.80 -6.40
CA LEU A 237 19.13 7.07 -5.34
C LEU A 237 18.60 5.64 -5.15
N TRP A 238 17.31 5.43 -5.37
CA TRP A 238 16.72 4.09 -5.34
C TRP A 238 17.27 3.21 -6.47
N LEU A 239 17.33 3.75 -7.68
CA LEU A 239 17.85 3.05 -8.85
C LEU A 239 19.35 2.78 -8.71
N ASP A 240 20.13 3.73 -8.21
CA ASP A 240 21.54 3.58 -7.88
C ASP A 240 21.77 2.48 -6.83
N LEU A 241 20.93 2.44 -5.79
CA LEU A 241 21.01 1.42 -4.74
C LEU A 241 20.73 0.01 -5.29
N ILE A 242 19.74 -0.12 -6.21
CA ILE A 242 19.45 -1.37 -6.93
C ILE A 242 20.69 -1.86 -7.66
N GLY A 243 21.30 -1.01 -8.49
CA GLY A 243 22.47 -1.36 -9.28
C GLY A 243 23.68 -1.73 -8.42
N ARG A 244 24.06 -0.86 -7.47
CA ARG A 244 25.23 -1.07 -6.60
C ARG A 244 25.16 -2.34 -5.76
N HIS A 245 23.96 -2.73 -5.30
CA HIS A 245 23.78 -3.96 -4.51
C HIS A 245 23.33 -5.15 -5.35
N GLY A 246 23.19 -4.97 -6.67
CA GLY A 246 22.75 -6.01 -7.59
C GLY A 246 21.41 -6.61 -7.19
N ALA A 247 20.48 -5.76 -6.77
CA ALA A 247 19.16 -6.22 -6.33
C ALA A 247 18.37 -6.82 -7.49
N GLU A 248 17.75 -7.98 -7.23
CA GLU A 248 16.95 -8.70 -8.19
C GLU A 248 15.47 -8.32 -8.09
N VAL A 249 15.04 -7.89 -6.91
CA VAL A 249 13.65 -7.57 -6.60
C VAL A 249 13.55 -6.19 -5.97
N SER A 250 12.64 -5.39 -6.47
CA SER A 250 12.19 -4.18 -5.79
C SER A 250 10.74 -3.87 -6.15
N ALA A 251 9.99 -3.32 -5.21
CA ALA A 251 8.59 -3.02 -5.37
C ALA A 251 8.29 -1.55 -5.09
N ALA A 252 7.34 -0.99 -5.84
CA ALA A 252 6.86 0.35 -5.62
C ALA A 252 5.43 0.53 -6.16
N PRO A 253 4.68 1.54 -5.67
CA PRO A 253 3.46 1.99 -6.32
C PRO A 253 3.74 2.64 -7.68
N ASN A 254 2.73 2.71 -8.53
CA ASN A 254 2.81 3.22 -9.89
C ASN A 254 3.39 4.64 -9.98
N PHE A 255 3.04 5.52 -9.03
CA PHE A 255 3.56 6.90 -9.01
C PHE A 255 5.09 6.98 -8.91
N ALA A 256 5.72 5.99 -8.29
CA ALA A 256 7.17 5.99 -8.08
C ALA A 256 7.93 5.81 -9.40
N TYR A 257 7.42 4.94 -10.26
CA TYR A 257 7.96 4.72 -11.59
C TYR A 257 7.82 5.98 -12.46
N ASP A 258 6.65 6.61 -12.43
CA ASP A 258 6.43 7.89 -13.12
C ASP A 258 7.34 9.01 -12.57
N LEU A 259 7.56 9.04 -11.24
CA LEU A 259 8.48 10.00 -10.61
C LEU A 259 9.92 9.81 -11.10
N CYS A 260 10.39 8.56 -11.22
CA CYS A 260 11.71 8.25 -11.76
C CYS A 260 11.83 8.72 -13.22
N VAL A 261 10.85 8.41 -14.08
CA VAL A 261 10.83 8.86 -15.48
C VAL A 261 10.98 10.37 -15.59
N ARG A 262 10.28 11.12 -14.74
CA ARG A 262 10.25 12.59 -14.79
C ARG A 262 11.48 13.27 -14.17
N ARG A 263 12.13 12.65 -13.19
CA ARG A 263 13.17 13.33 -12.37
C ARG A 263 14.57 12.82 -12.57
N VAL A 264 14.77 11.60 -13.07
CA VAL A 264 16.11 11.08 -13.35
C VAL A 264 16.65 11.76 -14.60
N THR A 265 17.78 12.46 -14.47
CA THR A 265 18.44 13.16 -15.59
C THR A 265 19.17 12.18 -16.48
N ASP A 266 19.53 12.60 -17.72
CA ASP A 266 20.30 11.75 -18.65
C ASP A 266 21.70 11.44 -18.10
N GLN A 267 22.32 12.39 -17.39
CA GLN A 267 23.60 12.15 -16.72
C GLN A 267 23.48 11.05 -15.67
N GLN A 268 22.44 11.11 -14.82
CA GLN A 268 22.20 10.07 -13.81
C GLN A 268 21.89 8.72 -14.44
N LEU A 269 21.11 8.71 -15.52
CA LEU A 269 20.77 7.49 -16.25
C LEU A 269 22.02 6.79 -16.81
N HIS A 270 22.98 7.55 -17.31
CA HIS A 270 24.24 7.02 -17.85
C HIS A 270 25.05 6.22 -16.83
N ASP A 271 24.97 6.59 -15.56
CA ASP A 271 25.72 5.99 -14.46
C ASP A 271 24.99 4.79 -13.80
N LEU A 272 23.76 4.47 -14.25
CA LEU A 272 22.95 3.38 -13.69
C LEU A 272 23.21 2.05 -14.41
N ASP A 273 23.23 0.96 -13.63
CA ASP A 273 23.13 -0.42 -14.11
C ASP A 273 21.96 -1.12 -13.43
N LEU A 274 20.89 -1.36 -14.18
CA LEU A 274 19.66 -2.02 -13.73
C LEU A 274 19.54 -3.45 -14.29
N SER A 275 20.60 -4.00 -14.87
CA SER A 275 20.58 -5.33 -15.48
C SER A 275 20.31 -6.47 -14.50
N SER A 276 20.59 -6.27 -13.21
CA SER A 276 20.29 -7.22 -12.13
C SER A 276 18.81 -7.26 -11.74
N TRP A 277 18.02 -6.21 -12.05
CA TRP A 277 16.66 -6.06 -11.59
C TRP A 277 15.67 -6.91 -12.40
N LYS A 278 15.34 -8.09 -11.89
CA LYS A 278 14.52 -9.11 -12.56
C LYS A 278 13.01 -8.96 -12.27
N HIS A 279 12.67 -8.40 -11.11
CA HIS A 279 11.29 -8.24 -10.65
C HIS A 279 11.04 -6.79 -10.25
N VAL A 280 10.57 -5.99 -11.22
CA VAL A 280 10.18 -4.59 -11.09
C VAL A 280 8.71 -4.55 -10.69
N CYS A 281 8.44 -4.81 -9.40
CA CYS A 281 7.07 -5.02 -8.93
C CYS A 281 6.30 -3.71 -8.80
N ASN A 282 5.25 -3.55 -9.60
CA ASN A 282 4.31 -2.43 -9.52
C ASN A 282 2.99 -2.92 -8.92
N GLY A 283 2.53 -2.29 -7.84
CA GLY A 283 1.29 -2.69 -7.17
C GLY A 283 0.83 -1.68 -6.12
N ALA A 284 -0.07 -2.11 -5.26
CA ALA A 284 -0.64 -1.33 -4.17
C ALA A 284 -1.53 -0.12 -4.60
N GLU A 285 -1.55 0.26 -5.88
CA GLU A 285 -2.47 1.25 -6.45
C GLU A 285 -2.79 0.87 -7.91
N PRO A 286 -3.77 1.51 -8.58
CA PRO A 286 -4.06 1.22 -9.97
C PRO A 286 -2.83 1.39 -10.86
N ILE A 287 -2.52 0.36 -11.65
CA ILE A 287 -1.34 0.33 -12.52
C ILE A 287 -1.68 0.96 -13.86
N ASP A 288 -0.86 1.93 -14.29
CA ASP A 288 -1.01 2.60 -15.58
C ASP A 288 -0.08 1.99 -16.63
N ALA A 289 -0.65 1.45 -17.70
CA ALA A 289 0.09 0.83 -18.80
C ALA A 289 1.11 1.81 -19.43
N GLY A 290 0.71 3.08 -19.59
CA GLY A 290 1.60 4.11 -20.14
C GLY A 290 2.79 4.40 -19.23
N THR A 291 2.62 4.34 -17.92
CA THR A 291 3.73 4.47 -16.96
C THR A 291 4.72 3.32 -17.10
N LEU A 292 4.22 2.07 -17.21
CA LEU A 292 5.09 0.90 -17.41
C LEU A 292 5.91 1.03 -18.70
N THR A 293 5.26 1.40 -19.81
CA THR A 293 5.94 1.59 -21.10
C THR A 293 7.02 2.68 -21.00
N ARG A 294 6.66 3.88 -20.53
CA ARG A 294 7.62 4.99 -20.39
C ARG A 294 8.80 4.63 -19.47
N PHE A 295 8.55 3.88 -18.41
CA PHE A 295 9.60 3.44 -17.49
C PHE A 295 10.54 2.44 -18.18
N ALA A 296 10.00 1.41 -18.86
CA ALA A 296 10.78 0.44 -19.60
C ALA A 296 11.65 1.12 -20.68
N ASP A 297 11.04 1.97 -21.51
CA ASP A 297 11.74 2.68 -22.60
C ASP A 297 12.86 3.58 -22.05
N ARG A 298 12.57 4.35 -20.98
CA ARG A 298 13.53 5.28 -20.39
C ARG A 298 14.75 4.58 -19.80
N PHE A 299 14.55 3.45 -19.13
CA PHE A 299 15.60 2.74 -18.40
C PHE A 299 16.18 1.54 -19.16
N ALA A 300 15.76 1.29 -20.41
CA ALA A 300 16.37 0.28 -21.28
C ALA A 300 17.88 0.52 -21.49
N ALA A 301 18.29 1.79 -21.60
CA ALA A 301 19.70 2.17 -21.72
C ALA A 301 20.55 1.80 -20.48
N ALA A 302 19.93 1.66 -19.30
CA ALA A 302 20.56 1.19 -18.07
C ALA A 302 20.45 -0.34 -17.90
N GLY A 303 20.04 -1.09 -18.92
CA GLY A 303 19.94 -2.56 -18.89
C GLY A 303 18.63 -3.13 -18.37
N LEU A 304 17.62 -2.29 -18.09
CA LEU A 304 16.30 -2.75 -17.69
C LEU A 304 15.61 -3.47 -18.85
N LYS A 305 15.01 -4.63 -18.57
CA LYS A 305 14.29 -5.42 -19.56
C LYS A 305 12.79 -5.29 -19.38
N PRO A 306 11.98 -5.17 -20.45
CA PRO A 306 10.53 -5.13 -20.35
C PRO A 306 9.93 -6.35 -19.62
N GLU A 307 10.53 -7.53 -19.78
CA GLU A 307 10.11 -8.78 -19.14
C GLU A 307 10.37 -8.81 -17.63
N SER A 308 11.12 -7.84 -17.10
CA SER A 308 11.33 -7.65 -15.67
C SER A 308 10.15 -6.94 -15.00
N LEU A 309 9.31 -6.24 -15.76
CA LEU A 309 8.15 -5.57 -15.20
C LEU A 309 7.16 -6.59 -14.65
N THR A 310 6.68 -6.36 -13.44
CA THR A 310 5.75 -7.26 -12.74
C THR A 310 4.59 -6.44 -12.19
N ALA A 311 3.40 -6.66 -12.73
CA ALA A 311 2.18 -6.12 -12.14
C ALA A 311 1.69 -7.06 -11.04
N GLY A 312 1.45 -6.54 -9.84
CA GLY A 312 1.05 -7.33 -8.69
C GLY A 312 -0.20 -6.82 -8.01
N TYR A 313 -0.98 -7.75 -7.47
CA TYR A 313 -2.14 -7.46 -6.64
C TYR A 313 -2.04 -8.17 -5.30
N GLY A 314 -2.39 -7.43 -4.24
CA GLY A 314 -2.40 -7.91 -2.88
C GLY A 314 -2.90 -6.88 -1.89
N MET A 315 -3.12 -7.30 -0.66
CA MET A 315 -3.65 -6.47 0.41
C MET A 315 -3.28 -7.03 1.79
N ALA A 316 -3.36 -6.20 2.81
CA ALA A 316 -3.01 -6.61 4.17
C ALA A 316 -3.86 -7.79 4.69
N GLU A 317 -5.12 -7.90 4.27
CA GLU A 317 -6.05 -8.97 4.63
C GLU A 317 -5.64 -10.34 4.09
N THR A 318 -4.76 -10.38 3.08
CA THR A 318 -4.06 -11.61 2.63
C THR A 318 -2.62 -11.64 3.13
N THR A 319 -2.31 -10.92 4.18
CA THR A 319 -0.97 -10.63 4.68
C THR A 319 -0.14 -9.85 3.64
N LEU A 320 -0.21 -10.19 2.36
CA LEU A 320 0.23 -9.37 1.24
C LEU A 320 -0.21 -9.91 -0.13
N PHE A 321 0.32 -11.08 -0.57
CA PHE A 321 0.27 -11.52 -1.96
C PHE A 321 -1.05 -12.20 -2.33
N ILE A 322 -1.61 -11.86 -3.51
CA ILE A 322 -2.73 -12.57 -4.15
C ILE A 322 -2.30 -13.09 -5.52
N SER A 323 -1.84 -12.20 -6.40
CA SER A 323 -1.43 -12.57 -7.76
C SER A 323 -0.34 -11.63 -8.29
N GLY A 324 0.33 -12.04 -9.36
CA GLY A 324 1.35 -11.25 -10.03
C GLY A 324 1.68 -11.80 -11.40
N THR A 325 2.21 -10.93 -12.27
CA THR A 325 2.73 -11.32 -13.59
C THR A 325 3.71 -12.48 -13.46
N ALA A 326 3.63 -13.45 -14.34
CA ALA A 326 4.55 -14.57 -14.35
C ALA A 326 6.00 -14.12 -14.59
N PRO A 327 6.99 -14.67 -13.85
CA PRO A 327 8.40 -14.34 -14.04
C PRO A 327 8.86 -14.49 -15.48
N GLY A 328 9.67 -13.54 -15.97
CA GLY A 328 10.18 -13.55 -17.35
C GLY A 328 9.16 -13.16 -18.42
N HIS A 329 7.99 -12.65 -18.03
CA HIS A 329 6.98 -12.13 -18.94
C HIS A 329 6.64 -10.69 -18.58
N ALA A 330 6.39 -9.87 -19.59
CA ALA A 330 5.83 -8.54 -19.36
C ALA A 330 4.36 -8.65 -18.94
N PRO A 331 3.83 -7.69 -18.15
CA PRO A 331 2.40 -7.65 -17.82
C PRO A 331 1.52 -7.62 -19.07
N VAL A 332 0.44 -8.37 -19.06
CA VAL A 332 -0.56 -8.35 -20.15
C VAL A 332 -1.28 -7.01 -20.10
N VAL A 333 -1.32 -6.31 -21.23
CA VAL A 333 -2.10 -5.06 -21.35
C VAL A 333 -3.25 -5.31 -22.33
N THR A 334 -4.46 -5.17 -21.84
CA THR A 334 -5.68 -5.40 -22.62
C THR A 334 -6.47 -4.11 -22.79
N THR A 335 -6.86 -3.79 -24.02
CA THR A 335 -7.73 -2.65 -24.31
C THR A 335 -9.19 -3.10 -24.32
N VAL A 336 -10.03 -2.43 -23.53
CA VAL A 336 -11.44 -2.75 -23.38
C VAL A 336 -12.33 -1.57 -23.75
N ASP A 337 -13.56 -1.86 -24.18
CA ASP A 337 -14.58 -0.85 -24.42
C ASP A 337 -14.99 -0.18 -23.09
N PRO A 338 -14.80 1.13 -22.93
CA PRO A 338 -15.18 1.82 -21.71
C PRO A 338 -16.68 1.74 -21.40
N TRP A 339 -17.55 1.71 -22.42
CA TRP A 339 -18.99 1.62 -22.24
C TRP A 339 -19.45 0.23 -21.78
N ALA A 340 -18.79 -0.83 -22.22
CA ALA A 340 -19.02 -2.17 -21.71
C ALA A 340 -18.56 -2.28 -20.26
N LEU A 341 -17.40 -1.71 -19.95
CA LEU A 341 -16.84 -1.71 -18.58
C LEU A 341 -17.75 -1.00 -17.57
N GLU A 342 -18.44 0.07 -17.98
CA GLU A 342 -19.43 0.76 -17.15
C GLU A 342 -20.69 -0.09 -16.87
N ARG A 343 -20.89 -1.17 -17.63
CA ARG A 343 -21.94 -2.20 -17.46
C ARG A 343 -21.38 -3.52 -16.94
N ASP A 344 -20.26 -3.46 -16.24
CA ASP A 344 -19.60 -4.59 -15.60
C ASP A 344 -19.19 -5.72 -16.57
N THR A 345 -18.73 -5.34 -17.78
CA THR A 345 -18.25 -6.30 -18.79
C THR A 345 -16.90 -5.85 -19.37
N LEU A 346 -15.95 -6.79 -19.48
CA LEU A 346 -14.68 -6.58 -20.17
C LEU A 346 -14.81 -7.02 -21.63
N ASP A 347 -15.31 -6.16 -22.49
CA ASP A 347 -15.35 -6.40 -23.93
C ASP A 347 -14.07 -5.85 -24.57
N LEU A 348 -13.37 -6.70 -25.33
CA LEU A 348 -12.16 -6.30 -26.04
C LEU A 348 -12.47 -5.27 -27.12
N ALA A 349 -11.61 -4.25 -27.24
CA ALA A 349 -11.76 -3.19 -28.23
C ALA A 349 -10.41 -2.79 -28.84
N ALA A 350 -10.44 -2.34 -30.09
CA ALA A 350 -9.24 -1.82 -30.76
C ALA A 350 -8.76 -0.49 -30.15
N THR A 351 -9.69 0.29 -29.59
CA THR A 351 -9.41 1.56 -28.90
C THR A 351 -10.29 1.61 -27.65
N GLY A 352 -9.77 2.20 -26.57
CA GLY A 352 -10.53 2.27 -25.32
C GLY A 352 -9.67 2.44 -24.10
N ARG A 353 -10.06 1.79 -23.02
CA ARG A 353 -9.32 1.79 -21.75
C ARG A 353 -8.31 0.64 -21.73
N ALA A 354 -7.04 0.97 -21.51
CA ALA A 354 -6.01 -0.01 -21.27
C ALA A 354 -6.08 -0.48 -19.80
N LEU A 355 -6.22 -1.78 -19.58
CA LEU A 355 -6.12 -2.44 -18.28
C LEU A 355 -4.85 -3.27 -18.23
N VAL A 356 -4.17 -3.25 -17.09
CA VAL A 356 -2.98 -4.06 -16.84
C VAL A 356 -3.40 -5.28 -16.04
N GLY A 357 -3.12 -6.46 -16.58
CA GLY A 357 -3.32 -7.74 -15.90
C GLY A 357 -2.33 -7.90 -14.73
N CYS A 358 -2.83 -8.39 -13.62
CA CYS A 358 -2.07 -8.68 -12.41
C CYS A 358 -1.72 -10.18 -12.29
N GLY A 359 -1.53 -10.84 -13.42
CA GLY A 359 -1.17 -12.26 -13.48
C GLY A 359 -2.33 -13.22 -13.24
N ARG A 360 -2.05 -14.49 -13.48
CA ARG A 360 -2.98 -15.59 -13.17
C ARG A 360 -2.82 -15.98 -11.71
N PRO A 361 -3.88 -15.97 -10.89
CA PRO A 361 -3.81 -16.48 -9.52
C PRO A 361 -3.39 -17.97 -9.52
N ARG A 362 -2.37 -18.33 -8.74
CA ARG A 362 -1.82 -19.69 -8.72
C ARG A 362 -1.83 -20.31 -7.33
N ALA A 363 -1.45 -19.53 -6.32
CA ALA A 363 -1.29 -20.02 -4.96
C ALA A 363 -2.57 -19.88 -4.12
N LEU A 364 -3.43 -18.92 -4.48
CA LEU A 364 -4.72 -18.68 -3.83
C LEU A 364 -5.86 -18.98 -4.80
N GLN A 365 -6.97 -19.44 -4.28
CA GLN A 365 -8.22 -19.49 -5.03
C GLN A 365 -8.78 -18.08 -5.14
N VAL A 366 -9.00 -17.63 -6.35
CA VAL A 366 -9.63 -16.35 -6.66
C VAL A 366 -10.87 -16.62 -7.50
N LEU A 367 -11.98 -16.02 -7.12
CA LEU A 367 -13.21 -16.00 -7.91
C LEU A 367 -13.75 -14.57 -8.00
N ILE A 368 -14.53 -14.31 -9.01
CA ILE A 368 -15.26 -13.06 -9.18
C ILE A 368 -16.71 -13.32 -8.78
N ALA A 369 -17.21 -12.58 -7.82
CA ALA A 369 -18.56 -12.76 -7.30
C ALA A 369 -19.41 -11.49 -7.51
N ASP A 370 -20.69 -11.71 -7.75
CA ASP A 370 -21.68 -10.63 -7.60
C ASP A 370 -21.71 -10.19 -6.13
N PRO A 371 -21.46 -8.91 -5.83
CA PRO A 371 -21.28 -8.45 -4.46
C PRO A 371 -22.55 -8.56 -3.59
N ASP A 372 -23.73 -8.63 -4.19
CA ASP A 372 -25.03 -8.66 -3.49
C ASP A 372 -25.52 -10.10 -3.28
N THR A 373 -25.37 -10.96 -4.29
CA THR A 373 -25.90 -12.31 -4.26
C THR A 373 -24.87 -13.37 -3.88
N GLY A 374 -23.57 -13.07 -4.02
CA GLY A 374 -22.50 -14.04 -3.86
C GLY A 374 -22.43 -15.09 -4.98
N ALA A 375 -23.14 -14.87 -6.09
CA ALA A 375 -23.05 -15.74 -7.25
C ALA A 375 -21.69 -15.56 -7.95
N GLU A 376 -21.03 -16.68 -8.28
CA GLU A 376 -19.82 -16.65 -9.09
C GLU A 376 -20.15 -16.17 -10.52
N LEU A 377 -19.36 -15.21 -10.99
CA LEU A 377 -19.54 -14.62 -12.31
C LEU A 377 -18.60 -15.29 -13.34
N PRO A 378 -19.04 -15.44 -14.59
CA PRO A 378 -18.21 -16.01 -15.65
C PRO A 378 -17.08 -15.05 -16.04
N GLU A 379 -16.07 -15.56 -16.76
CA GLU A 379 -14.98 -14.74 -17.30
C GLU A 379 -15.51 -13.55 -18.12
N GLY A 380 -14.80 -12.43 -18.08
CA GLY A 380 -15.18 -11.18 -18.72
C GLY A 380 -16.24 -10.36 -17.97
N ARG A 381 -16.83 -10.89 -16.89
CA ARG A 381 -17.74 -10.11 -16.02
C ARG A 381 -17.00 -9.50 -14.86
N VAL A 382 -17.29 -8.22 -14.58
CA VAL A 382 -16.75 -7.49 -13.42
C VAL A 382 -17.63 -7.75 -12.21
N GLY A 383 -16.99 -8.08 -11.09
CA GLY A 383 -17.62 -8.29 -9.79
C GLY A 383 -16.62 -8.07 -8.67
N GLU A 384 -17.01 -8.41 -7.44
CA GLU A 384 -16.12 -8.37 -6.29
C GLU A 384 -15.11 -9.52 -6.37
N ILE A 385 -13.83 -9.23 -6.17
CA ILE A 385 -12.78 -10.23 -6.10
C ILE A 385 -12.86 -10.90 -4.74
N TRP A 386 -13.09 -12.21 -4.72
CA TRP A 386 -13.08 -13.03 -3.51
C TRP A 386 -11.87 -13.97 -3.50
N VAL A 387 -11.26 -14.10 -2.33
CA VAL A 387 -9.98 -14.82 -2.19
C VAL A 387 -10.04 -15.82 -1.05
N ARG A 388 -9.48 -17.01 -1.26
CA ARG A 388 -9.31 -18.03 -0.21
C ARG A 388 -7.98 -18.73 -0.40
N GLY A 389 -7.28 -19.02 0.70
CA GLY A 389 -6.04 -19.81 0.64
C GLY A 389 -4.99 -19.38 1.68
N PRO A 390 -3.76 -19.87 1.49
CA PRO A 390 -2.64 -19.56 2.37
C PRO A 390 -2.33 -18.06 2.35
N GLY A 391 -1.93 -17.51 3.51
CA GLY A 391 -1.64 -16.09 3.67
C GLY A 391 -2.85 -15.22 4.02
N VAL A 392 -4.10 -15.70 3.88
CA VAL A 392 -5.28 -14.98 4.37
C VAL A 392 -5.18 -14.82 5.89
N ALA A 393 -5.32 -13.57 6.36
CA ALA A 393 -5.20 -13.21 7.77
C ALA A 393 -6.37 -13.73 8.61
N ALA A 394 -6.23 -13.69 9.94
CA ALA A 394 -7.25 -14.23 10.84
C ALA A 394 -8.50 -13.32 11.01
N GLY A 395 -8.46 -12.10 10.49
CA GLY A 395 -9.54 -11.13 10.62
C GLY A 395 -9.05 -9.77 11.09
N TYR A 396 -9.96 -8.97 11.65
CA TYR A 396 -9.67 -7.67 12.25
C TYR A 396 -9.67 -7.74 13.77
N TRP A 397 -8.67 -7.13 14.38
CA TRP A 397 -8.51 -7.08 15.82
C TRP A 397 -9.74 -6.46 16.49
N ARG A 398 -10.33 -7.19 17.46
CA ARG A 398 -11.50 -6.77 18.24
C ARG A 398 -12.73 -6.33 17.43
N LYS A 399 -12.82 -6.71 16.14
CA LYS A 399 -13.94 -6.39 15.26
C LYS A 399 -14.61 -7.66 14.70
N PRO A 400 -15.30 -8.47 15.54
CA PRO A 400 -15.83 -9.77 15.12
C PRO A 400 -16.89 -9.66 14.02
N GLU A 401 -17.74 -8.63 14.03
CA GLU A 401 -18.76 -8.40 13.02
C GLU A 401 -18.14 -8.08 11.64
N GLU A 402 -17.15 -7.18 11.63
CA GLU A 402 -16.44 -6.84 10.41
C GLU A 402 -15.61 -8.02 9.89
N THR A 403 -15.02 -8.81 10.81
CA THR A 403 -14.31 -10.04 10.46
C THR A 403 -15.25 -11.01 9.79
N ARG A 404 -16.42 -11.29 10.37
CA ARG A 404 -17.40 -12.19 9.75
C ARG A 404 -17.85 -11.69 8.37
N ARG A 405 -18.14 -10.39 8.23
CA ARG A 405 -18.58 -9.80 6.97
C ARG A 405 -17.50 -9.88 5.89
N THR A 406 -16.22 -9.67 6.25
CA THR A 406 -15.11 -9.57 5.29
C THR A 406 -14.47 -10.92 5.03
N PHE A 407 -14.23 -11.74 6.07
CA PHE A 407 -13.53 -13.03 5.95
C PHE A 407 -14.45 -14.24 5.92
N GLY A 408 -15.76 -14.04 6.04
CA GLY A 408 -16.77 -15.10 6.04
C GLY A 408 -17.62 -15.15 4.77
N GLY A 409 -17.08 -14.68 3.63
CA GLY A 409 -17.78 -14.73 2.36
C GLY A 409 -18.23 -16.16 2.01
N THR A 410 -19.50 -16.29 1.60
CA THR A 410 -20.11 -17.57 1.21
C THR A 410 -20.78 -17.37 -0.13
N THR A 411 -20.45 -18.23 -1.10
CA THR A 411 -21.01 -18.18 -2.46
C THR A 411 -22.50 -18.55 -2.44
N ALA A 412 -23.22 -18.20 -3.49
CA ALA A 412 -24.62 -18.59 -3.67
C ALA A 412 -24.83 -20.13 -3.67
N THR A 413 -23.77 -20.89 -3.97
CA THR A 413 -23.77 -22.37 -3.91
C THR A 413 -23.46 -22.93 -2.52
N GLY A 414 -23.18 -22.07 -1.52
CA GLY A 414 -22.90 -22.46 -0.13
C GLY A 414 -21.43 -22.72 0.18
N GLU A 415 -20.50 -22.47 -0.74
CA GLU A 415 -19.06 -22.59 -0.48
C GLU A 415 -18.57 -21.36 0.31
N GLY A 416 -18.02 -21.57 1.50
CA GLY A 416 -17.66 -20.52 2.45
C GLY A 416 -16.16 -20.31 2.61
N GLY A 417 -15.80 -19.35 3.49
CA GLY A 417 -14.42 -19.08 3.89
C GLY A 417 -13.66 -18.18 2.92
N PHE A 418 -14.37 -17.41 2.10
CA PHE A 418 -13.75 -16.43 1.23
C PHE A 418 -13.56 -15.08 1.94
N LEU A 419 -12.41 -14.48 1.72
CA LEU A 419 -12.18 -13.07 1.96
C LEU A 419 -12.86 -12.26 0.86
N ARG A 420 -13.75 -11.36 1.23
CA ARG A 420 -14.36 -10.34 0.37
C ARG A 420 -13.44 -9.13 0.34
N THR A 421 -12.76 -8.89 -0.78
CA THR A 421 -11.71 -7.85 -0.84
C THR A 421 -12.26 -6.42 -0.88
N GLY A 422 -13.50 -6.25 -1.33
CA GLY A 422 -14.09 -4.96 -1.64
C GLY A 422 -13.49 -4.30 -2.89
N ASP A 423 -12.59 -4.99 -3.58
CA ASP A 423 -12.05 -4.57 -4.87
C ASP A 423 -12.86 -5.23 -6.00
N LEU A 424 -13.07 -4.47 -7.07
CA LEU A 424 -13.74 -4.93 -8.28
C LEU A 424 -12.71 -5.39 -9.31
N GLY A 425 -13.02 -6.47 -9.99
CA GLY A 425 -12.19 -7.00 -11.05
C GLY A 425 -12.89 -8.07 -11.88
N ALA A 426 -12.17 -8.60 -12.84
CA ALA A 426 -12.64 -9.70 -13.68
C ALA A 426 -11.48 -10.65 -14.01
N LEU A 427 -11.81 -11.91 -14.29
CA LEU A 427 -10.93 -12.87 -14.93
C LEU A 427 -11.20 -12.84 -16.44
N LEU A 428 -10.17 -12.81 -17.25
CA LEU A 428 -10.25 -12.96 -18.69
C LEU A 428 -9.07 -13.81 -19.16
N GLU A 429 -9.37 -14.96 -19.77
CA GLU A 429 -8.37 -15.97 -20.13
C GLU A 429 -7.50 -16.39 -18.94
N GLY A 430 -8.09 -16.41 -17.72
CA GLY A 430 -7.43 -16.70 -16.47
C GLY A 430 -6.55 -15.57 -15.90
N GLU A 431 -6.35 -14.46 -16.62
CA GLU A 431 -5.64 -13.28 -16.15
C GLU A 431 -6.56 -12.41 -15.28
N LEU A 432 -6.05 -11.92 -14.15
CA LEU A 432 -6.83 -11.09 -13.22
C LEU A 432 -6.64 -9.60 -13.53
N TYR A 433 -7.73 -8.90 -13.77
CA TYR A 433 -7.76 -7.45 -13.99
C TYR A 433 -8.48 -6.76 -12.84
N ILE A 434 -7.82 -5.77 -12.23
CA ILE A 434 -8.40 -4.95 -11.16
C ILE A 434 -9.00 -3.71 -11.80
N THR A 435 -10.30 -3.50 -11.66
CA THR A 435 -10.99 -2.36 -12.29
C THR A 435 -11.21 -1.20 -11.33
N GLY A 436 -11.36 -1.45 -10.02
CA GLY A 436 -11.58 -0.40 -9.03
C GLY A 436 -11.92 -0.94 -7.65
N ARG A 437 -12.58 -0.10 -6.83
CA ARG A 437 -13.11 -0.46 -5.50
C ARG A 437 -14.58 -0.20 -5.42
N ILE A 438 -15.33 -1.09 -4.80
CA ILE A 438 -16.79 -0.94 -4.60
C ILE A 438 -17.12 0.39 -3.92
N LYS A 439 -16.40 0.74 -2.84
CA LYS A 439 -16.64 1.96 -2.05
C LYS A 439 -16.25 3.25 -2.76
N ASP A 440 -15.42 3.17 -3.77
CA ASP A 440 -14.90 4.33 -4.50
C ASP A 440 -15.65 4.56 -5.83
N LEU A 441 -16.46 3.59 -6.26
CA LEU A 441 -17.21 3.67 -7.51
C LEU A 441 -18.14 4.88 -7.50
N VAL A 442 -18.11 5.65 -8.58
CA VAL A 442 -19.01 6.79 -8.80
C VAL A 442 -20.15 6.33 -9.69
N ILE A 443 -21.34 6.26 -9.11
CA ILE A 443 -22.53 5.82 -9.85
C ILE A 443 -23.32 7.06 -10.27
N VAL A 444 -23.43 7.30 -11.57
CA VAL A 444 -24.19 8.43 -12.12
C VAL A 444 -25.08 7.95 -13.23
N ASN A 445 -26.37 8.19 -13.11
CA ASN A 445 -27.40 7.75 -14.08
C ASN A 445 -27.33 6.24 -14.38
N GLY A 446 -27.04 5.41 -13.38
CA GLY A 446 -26.92 3.96 -13.53
C GLY A 446 -25.63 3.47 -14.21
N ARG A 447 -24.64 4.35 -14.41
CA ARG A 447 -23.33 4.02 -14.99
C ARG A 447 -22.28 3.94 -13.90
N ASN A 448 -21.43 2.93 -13.95
CA ASN A 448 -20.30 2.74 -13.05
C ASN A 448 -19.06 3.47 -13.59
N LEU A 449 -18.69 4.58 -12.95
CA LEU A 449 -17.52 5.37 -13.32
C LEU A 449 -16.40 5.12 -12.31
N TYR A 450 -15.21 4.88 -12.81
CA TYR A 450 -14.03 4.63 -12.00
C TYR A 450 -13.28 5.94 -11.73
N PRO A 451 -13.23 6.45 -10.49
CA PRO A 451 -12.66 7.76 -10.19
C PRO A 451 -11.25 7.99 -10.71
N HIS A 452 -10.40 6.96 -10.65
CA HIS A 452 -9.02 7.08 -11.13
C HIS A 452 -8.90 7.35 -12.64
N ASP A 453 -9.88 6.93 -13.45
CA ASP A 453 -9.90 7.24 -14.89
C ASP A 453 -10.24 8.72 -15.13
N LEU A 454 -11.21 9.24 -14.36
CA LEU A 454 -11.58 10.65 -14.41
C LEU A 454 -10.39 11.50 -13.93
N GLU A 455 -9.75 11.14 -12.81
CA GLU A 455 -8.59 11.82 -12.25
C GLU A 455 -7.41 11.83 -13.23
N ARG A 456 -7.13 10.70 -13.88
CA ARG A 456 -6.08 10.60 -14.90
C ARG A 456 -6.35 11.48 -16.11
N ALA A 457 -7.61 11.59 -16.53
CA ALA A 457 -7.98 12.46 -17.65
C ALA A 457 -7.74 13.94 -17.36
N LEU A 458 -7.68 14.32 -16.09
CA LEU A 458 -7.47 15.70 -15.64
C LEU A 458 -5.99 16.05 -15.40
N THR A 459 -5.07 15.10 -15.41
CA THR A 459 -3.64 15.32 -15.09
C THR A 459 -2.99 16.43 -15.92
N TRP A 460 -3.41 16.60 -17.18
CA TRP A 460 -2.84 17.52 -18.14
C TRP A 460 -3.86 18.54 -18.66
N VAL A 461 -4.94 18.76 -17.93
CA VAL A 461 -6.05 19.59 -18.40
C VAL A 461 -5.67 21.07 -18.55
N HIS A 462 -4.76 21.56 -17.69
CA HIS A 462 -4.32 22.96 -17.68
C HIS A 462 -2.98 23.10 -16.98
N ALA A 463 -2.16 24.09 -17.34
CA ALA A 463 -0.83 24.34 -16.76
C ALA A 463 -0.83 24.49 -15.22
N ALA A 464 -1.88 25.09 -14.62
CA ALA A 464 -2.02 25.22 -13.19
C ALA A 464 -2.31 23.89 -12.47
N ALA A 465 -2.89 22.91 -13.17
CA ALA A 465 -3.24 21.58 -12.68
C ALA A 465 -2.24 20.51 -13.11
N GLU A 466 -1.28 20.86 -13.97
CA GLU A 466 -0.29 19.93 -14.50
C GLU A 466 0.49 19.20 -13.41
N ASN A 467 0.42 17.88 -13.39
CA ASN A 467 1.03 17.01 -12.36
C ASN A 467 0.55 17.29 -10.92
N MET A 468 -0.58 17.97 -10.76
CA MET A 468 -1.23 18.13 -9.47
C MET A 468 -2.31 17.05 -9.29
N PRO A 469 -2.55 16.58 -8.05
CA PRO A 469 -3.57 15.57 -7.80
C PRO A 469 -4.98 16.11 -8.03
N SER A 470 -5.83 15.22 -8.55
CA SER A 470 -7.28 15.38 -8.57
C SER A 470 -7.90 14.30 -7.68
N CYS A 471 -9.01 14.60 -7.03
CA CYS A 471 -9.82 13.64 -6.28
C CYS A 471 -11.27 13.73 -6.76
N VAL A 472 -11.76 12.65 -7.36
CA VAL A 472 -13.12 12.60 -7.90
C VAL A 472 -13.97 11.66 -7.08
N PHE A 473 -15.17 12.11 -6.70
CA PHE A 473 -16.16 11.32 -5.96
C PHE A 473 -17.58 11.82 -6.30
N SER A 474 -18.60 11.08 -5.85
CA SER A 474 -19.98 11.54 -5.92
C SER A 474 -20.52 11.99 -4.55
N VAL A 475 -21.52 12.87 -4.62
CA VAL A 475 -22.36 13.25 -3.49
C VAL A 475 -23.83 13.08 -3.86
N ALA A 476 -24.62 12.54 -2.94
CA ALA A 476 -26.06 12.31 -3.16
C ALA A 476 -26.87 13.54 -2.72
N VAL A 477 -27.35 14.36 -3.71
CA VAL A 477 -28.06 15.62 -3.38
C VAL A 477 -29.03 16.02 -4.51
N PRO A 478 -30.27 15.75 -4.47
CA PRO A 478 -30.99 14.53 -4.13
C PRO A 478 -30.68 13.37 -5.10
N ARG A 479 -29.94 13.67 -6.17
CA ARG A 479 -29.35 12.69 -7.11
C ARG A 479 -27.84 12.71 -6.95
N GLU A 480 -27.19 11.66 -7.39
CA GLU A 480 -25.73 11.59 -7.41
C GLU A 480 -25.15 12.66 -8.34
N GLU A 481 -24.32 13.54 -7.78
CA GLU A 481 -23.57 14.56 -8.52
C GLU A 481 -22.08 14.33 -8.36
N ILE A 482 -21.32 14.48 -9.45
CA ILE A 482 -19.87 14.37 -9.44
C ILE A 482 -19.26 15.63 -8.85
N VAL A 483 -18.30 15.43 -7.96
CA VAL A 483 -17.43 16.46 -7.40
C VAL A 483 -15.99 16.18 -7.81
N VAL A 484 -15.32 17.20 -8.34
CA VAL A 484 -13.88 17.22 -8.63
C VAL A 484 -13.21 18.18 -7.67
N VAL A 485 -12.36 17.67 -6.81
CA VAL A 485 -11.41 18.48 -6.04
C VAL A 485 -10.07 18.44 -6.77
N GLN A 486 -9.57 19.59 -7.21
CA GLN A 486 -8.34 19.72 -7.99
C GLN A 486 -7.34 20.60 -7.25
N GLU A 487 -6.17 20.07 -6.94
CA GLU A 487 -5.07 20.90 -6.47
C GLU A 487 -4.49 21.74 -7.60
N VAL A 488 -4.21 23.01 -7.33
CA VAL A 488 -3.70 23.95 -8.34
C VAL A 488 -2.52 24.78 -7.83
N ARG A 489 -1.60 25.08 -8.73
CA ARG A 489 -0.51 26.04 -8.46
C ARG A 489 -1.06 27.45 -8.61
N SER A 490 -1.27 28.16 -7.53
CA SER A 490 -1.89 29.50 -7.50
C SER A 490 -1.21 30.50 -8.42
N ARG A 491 0.12 30.43 -8.59
CA ARG A 491 0.89 31.32 -9.48
C ARG A 491 0.60 31.10 -10.98
N ALA A 492 0.13 29.91 -11.36
CA ALA A 492 -0.19 29.57 -12.74
C ALA A 492 -1.71 29.64 -13.03
N LEU A 493 -2.51 30.00 -12.04
CA LEU A 493 -3.97 30.09 -12.14
C LEU A 493 -4.37 31.53 -12.45
N ALA A 494 -4.38 31.91 -13.73
CA ALA A 494 -4.79 33.24 -14.17
C ALA A 494 -6.31 33.41 -14.15
N SER A 495 -7.06 32.39 -14.54
CA SER A 495 -8.52 32.38 -14.61
C SER A 495 -9.08 31.08 -14.03
N PRO A 496 -9.59 31.07 -12.78
CA PRO A 496 -10.20 29.88 -12.19
C PRO A 496 -11.38 29.34 -13.00
N GLY A 497 -12.20 30.23 -13.58
CA GLY A 497 -13.37 29.85 -14.38
C GLY A 497 -13.01 29.11 -15.66
N GLU A 498 -11.91 29.47 -16.34
CA GLU A 498 -11.44 28.77 -17.54
C GLU A 498 -11.03 27.32 -17.19
N LEU A 499 -10.27 27.11 -16.12
CA LEU A 499 -9.90 25.77 -15.67
C LEU A 499 -11.13 24.93 -15.32
N VAL A 500 -12.14 25.52 -14.67
CA VAL A 500 -13.40 24.80 -14.36
C VAL A 500 -14.07 24.33 -15.65
N GLU A 501 -14.17 25.19 -16.67
CA GLU A 501 -14.80 24.82 -17.95
C GLU A 501 -13.95 23.78 -18.71
N GLU A 502 -12.64 23.85 -18.65
CA GLU A 502 -11.76 22.82 -19.22
C GLU A 502 -11.96 21.47 -18.54
N ILE A 503 -12.02 21.42 -17.20
CA ILE A 503 -12.34 20.20 -16.43
C ILE A 503 -13.69 19.63 -16.88
N ARG A 504 -14.74 20.45 -16.92
CA ARG A 504 -16.07 20.04 -17.35
C ARG A 504 -16.07 19.51 -18.78
N SER A 505 -15.40 20.21 -19.69
CA SER A 505 -15.27 19.83 -21.09
C SER A 505 -14.57 18.48 -21.27
N VAL A 506 -13.47 18.24 -20.55
CA VAL A 506 -12.74 16.95 -20.61
C VAL A 506 -13.62 15.81 -20.12
N LEU A 507 -14.30 15.98 -18.98
CA LEU A 507 -15.14 14.93 -18.41
C LEU A 507 -16.38 14.67 -19.29
N SER A 508 -16.99 15.70 -19.84
CA SER A 508 -18.12 15.56 -20.77
C SER A 508 -17.71 14.84 -22.04
N ARG A 509 -16.60 15.23 -22.66
CA ARG A 509 -16.16 14.63 -23.95
C ARG A 509 -15.68 13.18 -23.78
N LYS A 510 -14.93 12.88 -22.71
CA LYS A 510 -14.33 11.55 -22.54
C LYS A 510 -15.25 10.53 -21.88
N PHE A 511 -16.12 10.98 -20.97
CA PHE A 511 -16.95 10.11 -20.14
C PHE A 511 -18.46 10.36 -20.31
N GLY A 512 -18.84 11.36 -21.09
CA GLY A 512 -20.26 11.70 -21.31
C GLY A 512 -20.96 12.16 -20.03
N VAL A 513 -20.22 12.70 -19.06
CA VAL A 513 -20.77 13.17 -17.77
C VAL A 513 -20.41 14.64 -17.55
N GLY A 514 -21.39 15.42 -17.11
CA GLY A 514 -21.15 16.78 -16.67
C GLY A 514 -20.62 16.77 -15.24
N ALA A 515 -19.39 17.24 -15.00
CA ALA A 515 -18.97 17.58 -13.65
C ALA A 515 -19.58 18.92 -13.30
N ALA A 516 -20.68 18.91 -12.58
CA ALA A 516 -21.31 20.14 -12.13
C ALA A 516 -20.44 20.86 -11.07
N ASN A 517 -19.76 20.09 -10.22
CA ASN A 517 -19.10 20.59 -9.01
C ASN A 517 -17.57 20.49 -9.12
N VAL A 518 -16.90 21.64 -9.14
CA VAL A 518 -15.44 21.73 -9.17
C VAL A 518 -14.98 22.60 -8.02
N CYS A 519 -14.06 22.07 -7.21
CA CYS A 519 -13.42 22.77 -6.11
C CYS A 519 -11.91 22.82 -6.37
N LEU A 520 -11.37 24.01 -6.67
CA LEU A 520 -9.95 24.25 -6.88
C LEU A 520 -9.31 24.59 -5.53
N VAL A 521 -8.34 23.78 -5.10
CA VAL A 521 -7.75 23.86 -3.78
C VAL A 521 -6.24 24.09 -3.82
N ARG A 522 -5.65 24.46 -2.68
CA ARG A 522 -4.20 24.59 -2.53
C ARG A 522 -3.52 23.21 -2.56
N PRO A 523 -2.22 23.16 -2.94
CA PRO A 523 -1.42 21.95 -2.80
C PRO A 523 -1.43 21.43 -1.37
N GLY A 524 -1.68 20.12 -1.18
CA GLY A 524 -1.75 19.44 0.12
C GLY A 524 -3.14 19.34 0.73
N GLU A 525 -4.17 19.91 0.12
CA GLU A 525 -5.57 19.79 0.58
C GLU A 525 -6.16 18.40 0.28
N ILE A 526 -5.78 17.78 -0.84
CA ILE A 526 -6.15 16.40 -1.15
C ILE A 526 -5.34 15.47 -0.26
N ARG A 527 -6.02 14.87 0.71
CA ARG A 527 -5.38 14.00 1.71
C ARG A 527 -4.85 12.71 1.10
N ARG A 528 -3.63 12.34 1.49
CA ARG A 528 -2.95 11.13 1.02
C ARG A 528 -2.54 10.24 2.17
N THR A 529 -2.34 8.97 1.88
CA THR A 529 -1.73 8.01 2.81
C THR A 529 -0.22 8.23 2.89
N THR A 530 0.44 7.64 3.88
CA THR A 530 1.91 7.61 3.99
C THR A 530 2.59 6.96 2.78
N SER A 531 1.86 6.11 2.05
CA SER A 531 2.29 5.50 0.78
C SER A 531 1.93 6.34 -0.46
N GLY A 532 1.40 7.57 -0.31
CA GLY A 532 1.09 8.49 -1.40
C GLY A 532 -0.31 8.35 -2.03
N LYS A 533 -1.11 7.34 -1.65
CA LYS A 533 -2.45 7.11 -2.22
C LYS A 533 -3.45 8.17 -1.78
N ILE A 534 -4.36 8.58 -2.67
CA ILE A 534 -5.44 9.52 -2.36
C ILE A 534 -6.42 8.90 -1.35
N ARG A 535 -6.68 9.61 -0.25
CA ARG A 535 -7.71 9.29 0.74
C ARG A 535 -9.05 9.90 0.31
N ARG A 536 -9.69 9.29 -0.69
CA ARG A 536 -10.92 9.83 -1.33
C ARG A 536 -12.03 10.10 -0.34
N GLN A 537 -12.31 9.17 0.57
CA GLN A 537 -13.38 9.33 1.56
C GLN A 537 -13.10 10.50 2.53
N VAL A 538 -11.85 10.70 2.94
CA VAL A 538 -11.47 11.83 3.79
C VAL A 538 -11.62 13.16 3.03
N THR A 539 -11.18 13.22 1.78
CA THR A 539 -11.35 14.40 0.93
C THR A 539 -12.84 14.70 0.71
N ARG A 540 -13.67 13.66 0.50
CA ARG A 540 -15.13 13.79 0.41
C ARG A 540 -15.74 14.34 1.72
N GLN A 541 -15.31 13.86 2.89
CA GLN A 541 -15.76 14.35 4.18
C GLN A 541 -15.36 15.82 4.40
N LEU A 542 -14.12 16.18 4.08
CA LEU A 542 -13.66 17.57 4.15
C LEU A 542 -14.45 18.49 3.21
N PHE A 543 -14.74 18.03 1.99
CA PHE A 543 -15.62 18.76 1.07
C PHE A 543 -17.02 18.95 1.67
N ALA A 544 -17.62 17.88 2.19
CA ALA A 544 -18.98 17.90 2.76
C ALA A 544 -19.08 18.81 4.00
N SER A 545 -18.03 18.85 4.84
CA SER A 545 -17.98 19.70 6.05
C SER A 545 -17.51 21.13 5.80
N GLY A 546 -17.15 21.51 4.54
CA GLY A 546 -16.55 22.81 4.25
C GLY A 546 -15.11 22.97 4.76
N GLY A 547 -14.44 21.88 5.12
CA GLY A 547 -13.06 21.86 5.68
C GLY A 547 -11.94 21.97 4.65
N LEU A 548 -12.24 22.12 3.35
CA LEU A 548 -11.24 22.36 2.31
C LEU A 548 -10.95 23.86 2.14
N THR A 549 -9.69 24.23 2.05
CA THR A 549 -9.29 25.62 1.74
C THR A 549 -9.33 25.83 0.22
N ALA A 550 -10.50 26.23 -0.28
CA ALA A 550 -10.71 26.44 -1.71
C ALA A 550 -10.15 27.80 -2.18
N HIS A 551 -9.51 27.81 -3.33
CA HIS A 551 -9.24 29.03 -4.11
C HIS A 551 -10.47 29.47 -4.89
N HIS A 552 -11.25 28.50 -5.37
CA HIS A 552 -12.45 28.74 -6.16
C HIS A 552 -13.37 27.53 -6.08
N GLU A 553 -14.66 27.78 -5.94
CA GLU A 553 -15.70 26.76 -6.00
C GLU A 553 -16.72 27.09 -7.10
N ALA A 554 -16.98 26.13 -7.97
CA ALA A 554 -18.03 26.20 -8.98
C ALA A 554 -19.00 25.03 -8.75
N LEU A 555 -19.91 25.23 -7.80
CA LEU A 555 -20.83 24.21 -7.29
C LEU A 555 -22.24 24.42 -7.84
N SER A 556 -23.00 23.34 -7.99
CA SER A 556 -24.42 23.41 -8.32
C SER A 556 -25.23 24.05 -7.18
N PRO A 557 -26.38 24.67 -7.49
CA PRO A 557 -27.27 25.22 -6.45
C PRO A 557 -27.69 24.18 -5.40
N THR A 558 -27.86 22.93 -5.81
CA THR A 558 -28.22 21.80 -4.94
C THR A 558 -27.11 21.46 -3.95
N VAL A 559 -25.87 21.39 -4.41
CA VAL A 559 -24.71 21.12 -3.57
C VAL A 559 -24.47 22.29 -2.60
N ILE A 560 -24.56 23.53 -3.06
CA ILE A 560 -24.47 24.72 -2.20
C ILE A 560 -25.56 24.66 -1.14
N ALA A 561 -26.81 24.40 -1.51
CA ALA A 561 -27.92 24.34 -0.58
C ALA A 561 -27.76 23.26 0.51
N HIS A 562 -27.05 22.17 0.19
CA HIS A 562 -26.89 21.04 1.11
C HIS A 562 -25.62 21.12 1.97
N TYR A 563 -24.49 21.51 1.35
CA TYR A 563 -23.17 21.43 2.00
C TYR A 563 -22.54 22.80 2.34
N ARG A 564 -23.17 23.92 1.97
CA ARG A 564 -22.68 25.28 2.24
C ARG A 564 -23.65 26.16 3.01
N LYS A 565 -24.92 25.72 3.19
CA LYS A 565 -25.88 26.39 4.08
C LYS A 565 -25.57 26.08 5.53
N GLY A 566 -24.77 26.91 6.16
CA GLY A 566 -24.44 26.79 7.58
C GLY A 566 -23.17 27.57 7.97
N HIS A 567 -22.51 28.25 7.03
CA HIS A 567 -21.31 29.04 7.32
C HIS A 567 -21.58 30.56 7.32
N ASP A 568 -22.83 31.02 7.13
CA ASP A 568 -23.24 32.42 7.33
C ASP A 568 -23.97 32.56 8.68
N GLY A 569 -23.19 32.33 9.77
CA GLY A 569 -23.68 32.51 11.13
C GLY A 569 -22.54 32.79 12.09
#